data_ae75d6164ab86ede2c73e15217356530
#
_entry.id   ae75d6164ab86ede2c73e15217356530
#
_cell.length_a   1.000
_cell.length_b   1.000
_cell.length_c   1.000
_cell.angle_alpha   90.00
_cell.angle_beta   90.00
_cell.angle_gamma   90.00
#
_symmetry.space_group_name_H-M   'P 1'
#
loop_
_entity.id
_entity.type
_entity.pdbx_description
1 polymer ?
#
loop_
_entity_poly.entity_id
_entity_poly.type
_entity_poly.pdbx_seq_one_letter_code
_entity_poly.pdbx_strand_id
1 'polypeptide(L)'
;DVSLFLVAEVNGEVVGTVMGGYDGHRGSAYYLGVHPEYRARGIANALLNRLEKKLIARGCPKIQIMVREDNDVVLGMYERLGYEHADVLTLGKRLIEDEEY
;
A
#
# COMPACT_ATOMS: atom_id res chain seq x y z
N ASP A 1 5.19 12.59 3.65
CA ASP A 1 4.12 13.49 3.18
C ASP A 1 2.76 12.99 3.65
N VAL A 2 2.18 13.72 4.58
CA VAL A 2 0.92 13.31 5.22
C VAL A 2 -0.27 13.27 4.25
N SER A 3 -0.19 13.95 3.12
CA SER A 3 -1.29 13.93 2.15
C SER A 3 -1.42 12.58 1.45
N LEU A 4 -0.41 11.73 1.58
CA LEU A 4 -0.42 10.38 1.04
C LEU A 4 -0.81 9.33 2.09
N PHE A 5 -1.13 9.75 3.29
CA PHE A 5 -1.66 8.87 4.33
C PHE A 5 -3.18 8.94 4.26
N LEU A 6 -3.81 7.83 3.89
CA LEU A 6 -5.25 7.78 3.67
C LEU A 6 -5.92 6.84 4.66
N VAL A 7 -7.11 7.23 5.08
CA VAL A 7 -7.93 6.39 5.95
C VAL A 7 -9.31 6.22 5.33
N ALA A 8 -9.94 5.09 5.62
CA ALA A 8 -11.33 4.84 5.29
C ALA A 8 -12.14 4.86 6.56
N GLU A 9 -13.21 5.62 6.59
CA GLU A 9 -14.09 5.72 7.75
C GLU A 9 -15.49 5.21 7.41
N VAL A 10 -16.09 4.51 8.38
CA VAL A 10 -17.48 4.09 8.31
C VAL A 10 -18.12 4.48 9.63
N ASN A 11 -19.16 5.31 9.55
CA ASN A 11 -19.89 5.80 10.73
C ASN A 11 -18.97 6.41 11.80
N GLY A 12 -17.95 7.15 11.35
CA GLY A 12 -17.03 7.83 12.26
C GLY A 12 -15.90 6.98 12.77
N GLU A 13 -15.82 5.71 12.38
CA GLU A 13 -14.72 4.83 12.77
C GLU A 13 -13.76 4.61 11.62
N VAL A 14 -12.46 4.63 11.93
CA VAL A 14 -11.43 4.31 10.94
C VAL A 14 -11.38 2.78 10.79
N VAL A 15 -11.67 2.29 9.60
CA VAL A 15 -11.74 0.85 9.33
C VAL A 15 -10.68 0.39 8.33
N GLY A 16 -9.95 1.32 7.73
CA GLY A 16 -8.87 0.97 6.82
C GLY A 16 -7.88 2.09 6.69
N THR A 17 -6.64 1.74 6.38
CA THR A 17 -5.56 2.72 6.21
C THR A 17 -4.62 2.28 5.10
N VAL A 18 -3.97 3.25 4.47
CA VAL A 18 -2.80 3.01 3.63
C VAL A 18 -1.89 4.22 3.74
N MET A 19 -0.59 3.97 3.75
CA MET A 19 0.41 5.03 3.73
C MET A 19 1.12 5.00 2.40
N GLY A 20 1.19 6.14 1.73
CA GLY A 20 1.91 6.26 0.48
C GLY A 20 3.21 7.01 0.64
N GLY A 21 4.14 6.73 -0.25
CA GLY A 21 5.40 7.46 -0.34
C GLY A 21 5.72 7.77 -1.79
N TYR A 22 6.46 8.83 -2.01
CA TYR A 22 6.89 9.22 -3.35
C TYR A 22 8.27 9.85 -3.25
N ASP A 23 9.23 9.25 -3.94
CA ASP A 23 10.62 9.71 -3.89
C ASP A 23 11.00 10.62 -5.06
N GLY A 24 10.03 11.01 -5.87
CA GLY A 24 10.26 11.79 -7.08
C GLY A 24 10.40 10.93 -8.33
N HIS A 25 10.44 9.61 -8.17
CA HIS A 25 10.61 8.68 -9.27
C HIS A 25 9.60 7.52 -9.18
N ARG A 26 9.44 6.92 -8.01
CA ARG A 26 8.52 5.81 -7.78
C ARG A 26 7.63 6.11 -6.58
N GLY A 27 6.39 5.67 -6.66
CA GLY A 27 5.49 5.67 -5.52
C GLY A 27 5.53 4.33 -4.81
N SER A 28 5.15 4.33 -3.54
CA SER A 28 5.07 3.11 -2.75
C SER A 28 3.84 3.14 -1.88
N ALA A 29 3.28 1.96 -1.62
CA ALA A 29 2.20 1.81 -0.67
C ALA A 29 2.69 0.94 0.49
N TYR A 30 2.42 1.41 1.71
CA TYR A 30 2.84 0.76 2.94
C TYR A 30 1.64 0.58 3.85
N TYR A 31 1.69 -0.44 4.68
CA TYR A 31 0.74 -0.60 5.79
C TYR A 31 -0.72 -0.51 5.35
N LEU A 32 -1.03 -1.15 4.22
CA LEU A 32 -2.42 -1.30 3.82
C LEU A 32 -3.10 -2.29 4.77
N GLY A 33 -4.12 -1.83 5.45
CA GLY A 33 -4.85 -2.68 6.37
C GLY A 33 -6.32 -2.32 6.39
N VAL A 34 -7.16 -3.33 6.57
CA VAL A 34 -8.60 -3.16 6.69
C VAL A 34 -9.06 -3.98 7.89
N HIS A 35 -9.89 -3.36 8.72
CA HIS A 35 -10.46 -4.03 9.89
C HIS A 35 -11.15 -5.33 9.46
N PRO A 36 -10.93 -6.45 10.17
CA PRO A 36 -11.44 -7.75 9.74
C PRO A 36 -12.95 -7.78 9.45
N GLU A 37 -13.74 -7.04 10.19
CA GLU A 37 -15.18 -7.01 9.99
C GLU A 37 -15.60 -6.24 8.74
N TYR A 38 -14.68 -5.51 8.12
CA TYR A 38 -14.95 -4.70 6.94
C TYR A 38 -14.25 -5.20 5.69
N ARG A 39 -13.63 -6.37 5.77
CA ARG A 39 -12.96 -6.97 4.62
C ARG A 39 -13.98 -7.43 3.58
N ALA A 40 -13.51 -7.57 2.34
CA ALA A 40 -14.33 -7.99 1.20
C ALA A 40 -15.43 -6.99 0.84
N ARG A 41 -15.28 -5.73 1.22
CA ARG A 41 -16.24 -4.67 0.90
C ARG A 41 -15.65 -3.63 -0.05
N GLY A 42 -14.49 -3.91 -0.64
CA GLY A 42 -13.85 -3.01 -1.59
C GLY A 42 -13.07 -1.86 -0.95
N ILE A 43 -12.85 -1.87 0.35
CA ILE A 43 -12.17 -0.77 1.05
C ILE A 43 -10.70 -0.70 0.64
N ALA A 44 -10.01 -1.84 0.58
CA ALA A 44 -8.60 -1.87 0.15
C ALA A 44 -8.46 -1.33 -1.27
N ASN A 45 -9.37 -1.74 -2.17
CA ASN A 45 -9.37 -1.27 -3.55
C ASN A 45 -9.59 0.24 -3.60
N ALA A 46 -10.53 0.76 -2.81
CA ALA A 46 -10.81 2.19 -2.77
C ALA A 46 -9.62 2.98 -2.26
N LEU A 47 -8.95 2.49 -1.22
CA LEU A 47 -7.76 3.15 -0.68
C LEU A 47 -6.64 3.21 -1.70
N LEU A 48 -6.35 2.08 -2.35
CA LEU A 48 -5.29 2.03 -3.37
C LEU A 48 -5.63 2.90 -4.57
N ASN A 49 -6.88 2.88 -5.01
CA ASN A 49 -7.33 3.71 -6.12
C ASN A 49 -7.10 5.20 -5.82
N ARG A 50 -7.46 5.61 -4.62
CA ARG A 50 -7.29 7.00 -4.21
C ARG A 50 -5.82 7.37 -4.12
N LEU A 51 -4.99 6.48 -3.57
CA LEU A 51 -3.55 6.71 -3.49
C LEU A 51 -2.95 6.82 -4.89
N GLU A 52 -3.33 5.93 -5.80
CA GLU A 52 -2.84 5.97 -7.18
C GLU A 52 -3.16 7.29 -7.85
N LYS A 53 -4.39 7.79 -7.66
CA LYS A 53 -4.78 9.07 -8.24
C LYS A 53 -3.96 10.23 -7.68
N LYS A 54 -3.67 10.20 -6.38
CA LYS A 54 -2.83 11.24 -5.78
C LYS A 54 -1.40 11.19 -6.31
N LEU A 55 -0.87 10.00 -6.52
CA LEU A 55 0.47 9.84 -7.10
C LEU A 55 0.51 10.31 -8.55
N ILE A 56 -0.51 9.96 -9.34
CA ILE A 56 -0.60 10.41 -10.72
C ILE A 56 -0.62 11.94 -10.79
N ALA A 57 -1.35 12.57 -9.88
CA ALA A 57 -1.41 14.04 -9.83
C ALA A 57 -0.05 14.67 -9.54
N ARG A 58 0.88 13.93 -8.98
CA ARG A 58 2.25 14.40 -8.73
C ARG A 58 3.22 14.02 -9.84
N GLY A 59 2.74 13.39 -10.90
CA GLY A 59 3.58 12.94 -12.00
C GLY A 59 4.28 11.61 -11.76
N CYS A 60 3.84 10.86 -10.77
CA CYS A 60 4.44 9.56 -10.45
C CYS A 60 4.02 8.52 -11.49
N PRO A 61 4.98 7.87 -12.18
CA PRO A 61 4.63 6.94 -13.25
C PRO A 61 4.33 5.51 -12.79
N LYS A 62 4.69 5.16 -11.58
CA LYS A 62 4.57 3.77 -11.13
C LYS A 62 4.48 3.70 -9.61
N ILE A 63 3.63 2.81 -9.12
CA ILE A 63 3.51 2.52 -7.70
C ILE A 63 4.03 1.11 -7.43
N GLN A 64 4.68 0.91 -6.30
CA GLN A 64 5.19 -0.39 -5.87
C GLN A 64 4.59 -0.78 -4.53
N ILE A 65 4.33 -2.07 -4.37
CA ILE A 65 3.87 -2.63 -3.10
C ILE A 65 4.77 -3.83 -2.81
N MET A 66 5.30 -3.90 -1.59
CA MET A 66 6.09 -5.05 -1.16
C MET A 66 5.20 -6.02 -0.41
N VAL A 67 5.16 -7.26 -0.88
CA VAL A 67 4.32 -8.31 -0.31
C VAL A 67 5.21 -9.51 -0.03
N ARG A 68 4.99 -10.17 1.11
CA ARG A 68 5.73 -11.39 1.42
C ARG A 68 5.38 -12.48 0.43
N GLU A 69 6.39 -13.21 -0.03
CA GLU A 69 6.19 -14.26 -1.03
C GLU A 69 5.23 -15.36 -0.60
N ASP A 70 5.16 -15.62 0.70
CA ASP A 70 4.32 -16.69 1.23
C ASP A 70 2.86 -16.28 1.43
N ASN A 71 2.50 -15.07 1.05
CA ASN A 71 1.14 -14.56 1.23
C ASN A 71 0.36 -14.61 -0.08
N ASP A 72 -0.01 -15.81 -0.49
CA ASP A 72 -0.68 -16.04 -1.78
C ASP A 72 -2.03 -15.35 -1.90
N VAL A 73 -2.77 -15.27 -0.81
CA VAL A 73 -4.10 -14.63 -0.83
C VAL A 73 -3.97 -13.15 -1.15
N VAL A 74 -3.02 -12.49 -0.50
CA VAL A 74 -2.79 -11.06 -0.70
C VAL A 74 -2.21 -10.80 -2.10
N LEU A 75 -1.29 -11.65 -2.56
CA LEU A 75 -0.74 -11.54 -3.91
C LEU A 75 -1.85 -11.62 -4.96
N GLY A 76 -2.75 -12.59 -4.81
CA GLY A 76 -3.87 -12.71 -5.73
C GLY A 76 -4.77 -11.49 -5.76
N MET A 77 -4.98 -10.86 -4.59
CA MET A 77 -5.76 -9.64 -4.51
C MET A 77 -5.10 -8.52 -5.30
N TYR A 78 -3.80 -8.31 -5.12
CA TYR A 78 -3.09 -7.24 -5.82
C TYR A 78 -3.05 -7.49 -7.34
N GLU A 79 -2.88 -8.74 -7.75
CA GLU A 79 -2.89 -9.07 -9.17
C GLU A 79 -4.22 -8.71 -9.82
N ARG A 80 -5.33 -8.96 -9.11
CA ARG A 80 -6.66 -8.59 -9.61
C ARG A 80 -6.84 -7.07 -9.72
N LEU A 81 -6.06 -6.31 -8.96
CA LEU A 81 -6.11 -4.85 -9.02
C LEU A 81 -5.12 -4.27 -10.03
N GLY A 82 -4.48 -5.11 -10.81
CA GLY A 82 -3.57 -4.67 -11.86
C GLY A 82 -2.11 -4.59 -11.46
N TYR A 83 -1.76 -5.07 -10.29
CA TYR A 83 -0.36 -5.10 -9.85
C TYR A 83 0.33 -6.32 -10.39
N GLU A 84 1.52 -6.15 -10.91
CA GLU A 84 2.30 -7.20 -11.53
C GLU A 84 3.56 -7.47 -10.75
N HIS A 85 4.01 -8.71 -10.79
CA HIS A 85 5.26 -9.10 -10.15
C HIS A 85 6.43 -8.36 -10.80
N ALA A 86 7.23 -7.69 -9.99
CA ALA A 86 8.43 -7.02 -10.47
C ALA A 86 9.59 -7.99 -10.37
N ASP A 87 10.38 -8.06 -11.43
CA ASP A 87 11.52 -9.00 -11.51
C ASP A 87 12.76 -8.37 -10.90
N VAL A 88 12.69 -8.08 -9.61
CA VAL A 88 13.78 -7.44 -8.87
C VAL A 88 13.89 -8.06 -7.48
N LEU A 89 15.09 -7.96 -6.91
CA LEU A 89 15.32 -8.33 -5.52
C LEU A 89 15.44 -7.07 -4.68
N THR A 90 14.89 -7.11 -3.49
CA THR A 90 15.04 -6.02 -2.54
C THR A 90 16.12 -6.37 -1.55
N LEU A 91 17.11 -5.51 -1.42
CA LEU A 91 18.20 -5.66 -0.46
C LEU A 91 18.03 -4.62 0.63
N GLY A 92 18.18 -5.05 1.86
CA GLY A 92 18.06 -4.16 3.00
C GLY A 92 19.31 -4.17 3.86
N LYS A 93 19.55 -3.08 4.54
CA LYS A 93 20.64 -2.99 5.49
C LYS A 93 20.17 -2.21 6.70
N ARG A 94 20.33 -2.78 7.87
CA ARG A 94 19.97 -2.09 9.11
C ARG A 94 21.04 -1.06 9.42
N LEU A 95 20.61 0.18 9.62
CA LEU A 95 21.53 1.28 9.90
C LEU A 95 21.60 1.61 11.39
N ILE A 96 20.55 1.28 12.13
CA ILE A 96 20.48 1.52 13.56
C ILE A 96 20.10 0.22 14.23
N GLU A 97 20.79 -0.15 15.33
CA GLU A 97 20.40 -1.31 16.11
C GLU A 97 19.04 -1.07 16.70
N ASP A 98 18.15 -2.02 16.49
CA ASP A 98 16.78 -1.88 16.94
C ASP A 98 16.26 -3.24 17.35
N GLU A 99 15.75 -3.32 18.56
CA GLU A 99 15.26 -4.57 19.12
C GLU A 99 13.81 -4.85 18.77
N GLU A 100 13.13 -3.86 18.21
CA GLU A 100 11.70 -3.89 17.99
C GLU A 100 11.37 -4.25 16.57
N TYR A 101 11.55 -5.33 16.12
CA TYR A 101 11.07 -5.84 14.86
C TYR A 101 11.12 -7.35 14.89
#